data_453393e38ae3890ba4070800928bef22
#
_entry.id   453393e38ae3890ba4070800928bef22
#
_cell.length_a   1.000
_cell.length_b   1.000
_cell.length_c   1.000
_cell.angle_alpha   90.00
_cell.angle_beta   90.00
_cell.angle_gamma   90.00
#
_symmetry.space_group_name_H-M   'P 1'
#
loop_
_entity.id
_entity.type
_entity.pdbx_description
1 polymer ?
#
loop_
_entity_poly.entity_id
_entity_poly.type
_entity_poly.pdbx_seq_one_letter_code
_entity_poly.pdbx_strand_id
1 'polypeptide(L)'
;MSIFLRSLFFAVVLVLGYGLLEPYIERALYTMRLAAMPRPQALPVPVEGVRQRALRDTWGGARSEGRKHEGIDIFARRGTPVLSSTEGIVTNVGTNRLGGLVVWVLGPGGQRHYYAHLDGYSDVQAGMRIEAGRVLGYVGNTGNAKGTPPHLHYGVYDTEGAINPYPLLKADPSAVTAPTVAAESHRPTGSGRPSAAR
;
A
#
# COMPACT_ATOMS: atom_id res chain seq x y z
N MET A 1 -56.18 -1.49 0.93
CA MET A 1 -54.95 -1.19 0.14
C MET A 1 -54.77 -2.35 -0.87
N SER A 2 -54.82 -2.04 -2.15
CA SER A 2 -54.77 -3.09 -3.21
C SER A 2 -53.41 -3.85 -3.19
N ILE A 3 -53.38 -5.10 -3.65
CA ILE A 3 -52.15 -5.90 -3.72
C ILE A 3 -51.08 -5.14 -4.51
N PHE A 4 -51.47 -4.45 -5.57
CA PHE A 4 -50.59 -3.60 -6.40
C PHE A 4 -49.89 -2.49 -5.55
N LEU A 5 -50.61 -1.81 -4.70
CA LEU A 5 -50.07 -0.74 -3.87
C LEU A 5 -49.07 -1.27 -2.82
N ARG A 6 -49.32 -2.47 -2.29
CA ARG A 6 -48.39 -3.18 -1.38
C ARG A 6 -47.13 -3.59 -2.09
N SER A 7 -47.24 -4.18 -3.28
CA SER A 7 -46.07 -4.59 -4.08
C SER A 7 -45.23 -3.39 -4.50
N LEU A 8 -45.85 -2.28 -4.90
CA LEU A 8 -45.15 -1.06 -5.24
C LEU A 8 -44.41 -0.47 -4.01
N PHE A 9 -45.06 -0.46 -2.86
CA PHE A 9 -44.44 -0.03 -1.60
C PHE A 9 -43.20 -0.85 -1.25
N PHE A 10 -43.30 -2.20 -1.29
CA PHE A 10 -42.15 -3.07 -1.05
C PHE A 10 -41.04 -2.90 -2.08
N ALA A 11 -41.34 -2.73 -3.36
CA ALA A 11 -40.35 -2.44 -4.39
C ALA A 11 -39.59 -1.14 -4.12
N VAL A 12 -40.31 -0.07 -3.77
CA VAL A 12 -39.71 1.21 -3.41
C VAL A 12 -38.81 1.08 -2.17
N VAL A 13 -39.27 0.39 -1.13
CA VAL A 13 -38.47 0.14 0.09
C VAL A 13 -37.20 -0.64 -0.22
N LEU A 14 -37.28 -1.67 -1.10
CA LEU A 14 -36.11 -2.44 -1.51
C LEU A 14 -35.10 -1.60 -2.31
N VAL A 15 -35.59 -0.77 -3.25
CA VAL A 15 -34.72 0.11 -4.05
C VAL A 15 -34.04 1.16 -3.18
N LEU A 16 -34.80 1.78 -2.28
CA LEU A 16 -34.23 2.77 -1.34
C LEU A 16 -33.26 2.10 -0.37
N GLY A 17 -33.61 0.92 0.15
CA GLY A 17 -32.73 0.13 1.03
C GLY A 17 -31.43 -0.28 0.32
N TYR A 18 -31.53 -0.74 -0.94
CA TYR A 18 -30.36 -1.05 -1.73
C TYR A 18 -29.46 0.19 -1.95
N GLY A 19 -30.03 1.33 -2.35
CA GLY A 19 -29.26 2.55 -2.55
C GLY A 19 -28.52 3.06 -1.30
N LEU A 20 -29.10 2.81 -0.09
CA LEU A 20 -28.44 3.13 1.16
C LEU A 20 -27.29 2.16 1.49
N LEU A 21 -27.38 0.90 1.08
CA LEU A 21 -26.41 -0.16 1.39
C LEU A 21 -25.30 -0.25 0.34
N GLU A 22 -25.55 0.15 -0.91
CA GLU A 22 -24.62 0.06 -2.04
C GLU A 22 -23.20 0.54 -1.70
N PRO A 23 -22.96 1.75 -1.13
CA PRO A 23 -21.62 2.23 -0.87
C PRO A 23 -20.88 1.38 0.19
N TYR A 24 -21.59 0.76 1.11
CA TYR A 24 -21.00 -0.15 2.10
C TYR A 24 -20.63 -1.50 1.48
N ILE A 25 -21.52 -2.03 0.62
CA ILE A 25 -21.29 -3.28 -0.12
C ILE A 25 -20.07 -3.11 -1.04
N GLU A 26 -20.03 -2.04 -1.82
CA GLU A 26 -18.91 -1.77 -2.71
C GLU A 26 -17.58 -1.64 -1.97
N ARG A 27 -17.59 -0.94 -0.82
CA ARG A 27 -16.40 -0.82 0.02
C ARG A 27 -15.95 -2.17 0.56
N ALA A 28 -16.89 -3.01 1.02
CA ALA A 28 -16.58 -4.34 1.51
C ALA A 28 -15.99 -5.23 0.40
N LEU A 29 -16.60 -5.23 -0.79
CA LEU A 29 -16.12 -5.99 -1.95
C LEU A 29 -14.71 -5.53 -2.38
N TYR A 30 -14.47 -4.22 -2.42
CA TYR A 30 -13.15 -3.70 -2.75
C TYR A 30 -12.10 -4.07 -1.69
N THR A 31 -12.47 -4.02 -0.40
CA THR A 31 -11.59 -4.46 0.70
C THR A 31 -11.22 -5.94 0.57
N MET A 32 -12.21 -6.79 0.28
CA MET A 32 -11.99 -8.22 0.03
C MET A 32 -11.08 -8.45 -1.19
N ARG A 33 -11.29 -7.69 -2.26
CA ARG A 33 -10.43 -7.72 -3.44
C ARG A 33 -8.99 -7.37 -3.09
N LEU A 34 -8.76 -6.27 -2.36
CA LEU A 34 -7.42 -5.86 -1.93
C LEU A 34 -6.74 -6.95 -1.09
N ALA A 35 -7.47 -7.56 -0.14
CA ALA A 35 -6.94 -8.63 0.69
C ALA A 35 -6.57 -9.89 -0.11
N ALA A 36 -7.31 -10.18 -1.18
CA ALA A 36 -7.06 -11.33 -2.06
C ALA A 36 -5.97 -11.08 -3.11
N MET A 37 -5.55 -9.83 -3.32
CA MET A 37 -4.45 -9.51 -4.24
C MET A 37 -3.11 -10.00 -3.69
N PRO A 38 -2.13 -10.32 -4.56
CA PRO A 38 -0.79 -10.62 -4.12
C PRO A 38 -0.16 -9.40 -3.43
N ARG A 39 0.70 -9.65 -2.44
CA ARG A 39 1.50 -8.59 -1.80
C ARG A 39 2.45 -7.97 -2.83
N PRO A 40 2.59 -6.64 -2.88
CA PRO A 40 3.55 -5.99 -3.75
C PRO A 40 4.97 -6.45 -3.49
N GLN A 41 5.72 -6.77 -4.54
CA GLN A 41 7.14 -7.12 -4.47
C GLN A 41 8.04 -5.90 -4.73
N ALA A 42 7.48 -4.82 -5.24
CA ALA A 42 8.13 -3.53 -5.42
C ALA A 42 7.13 -2.41 -5.13
N LEU A 43 7.61 -1.32 -4.58
CA LEU A 43 6.82 -0.13 -4.25
C LEU A 43 7.50 1.13 -4.79
N PRO A 44 6.75 2.09 -5.33
CA PRO A 44 7.29 3.41 -5.65
C PRO A 44 7.67 4.15 -4.35
N VAL A 45 8.66 5.02 -4.45
CA VAL A 45 9.07 5.89 -3.33
C VAL A 45 7.93 6.87 -3.00
N PRO A 46 7.43 6.89 -1.75
CA PRO A 46 6.23 7.65 -1.37
C PRO A 46 6.50 9.15 -1.10
N VAL A 47 7.55 9.71 -1.68
CA VAL A 47 7.85 11.15 -1.57
C VAL A 47 8.22 11.68 -2.95
N GLU A 48 7.51 12.69 -3.40
CA GLU A 48 7.70 13.28 -4.71
C GLU A 48 9.15 13.74 -4.92
N GLY A 49 9.72 13.44 -6.10
CA GLY A 49 11.06 13.82 -6.50
C GLY A 49 12.20 13.09 -5.79
N VAL A 50 11.93 12.27 -4.76
CA VAL A 50 12.96 11.45 -4.10
C VAL A 50 13.21 10.18 -4.91
N ARG A 51 14.47 9.99 -5.33
CA ARG A 51 14.89 8.81 -6.11
C ARG A 51 15.30 7.65 -5.19
N GLN A 52 15.09 6.42 -5.64
CA GLN A 52 15.46 5.20 -4.90
C GLN A 52 16.92 5.21 -4.41
N ARG A 53 17.87 5.76 -5.19
CA ARG A 53 19.29 5.85 -4.80
C ARG A 53 19.56 6.75 -3.59
N ALA A 54 18.65 7.67 -3.27
CA ALA A 54 18.76 8.57 -2.12
C ALA A 54 18.22 7.93 -0.83
N LEU A 55 17.52 6.81 -0.92
CA LEU A 55 17.00 6.10 0.25
C LEU A 55 18.14 5.49 1.08
N ARG A 56 17.97 5.56 2.39
CA ARG A 56 18.85 4.91 3.37
C ARG A 56 18.06 3.86 4.13
N ASP A 57 18.65 2.70 4.39
CA ASP A 57 18.05 1.72 5.26
C ASP A 57 18.21 2.18 6.72
N THR A 58 17.09 2.59 7.29
CA THR A 58 16.98 3.00 8.70
C THR A 58 16.16 2.01 9.52
N TRP A 59 15.77 0.86 8.90
CA TRP A 59 15.01 -0.20 9.56
C TRP A 59 15.77 -0.78 10.75
N GLY A 60 15.05 -1.07 11.83
CA GLY A 60 15.62 -1.68 13.04
C GLY A 60 16.50 -0.76 13.85
N GLY A 61 16.77 0.47 13.40
CA GLY A 61 17.55 1.44 14.15
C GLY A 61 16.96 1.72 15.54
N ALA A 62 17.82 1.98 16.53
CA ALA A 62 17.40 2.28 17.90
C ALA A 62 16.54 3.56 17.94
N ARG A 63 15.47 3.52 18.72
CA ARG A 63 14.56 4.65 19.02
C ARG A 63 14.46 4.86 20.53
N SER A 64 13.88 5.98 20.93
CA SER A 64 13.60 6.24 22.35
C SER A 64 12.78 5.13 23.00
N GLU A 65 12.93 4.94 24.29
CA GLU A 65 12.19 3.95 25.09
C GLU A 65 12.49 2.49 24.68
N GLY A 66 13.70 2.20 24.18
CA GLY A 66 14.12 0.84 23.78
C GLY A 66 13.43 0.27 22.54
N ARG A 67 12.63 1.07 21.82
CA ARG A 67 11.95 0.64 20.60
C ARG A 67 12.94 0.49 19.44
N LYS A 68 12.57 -0.36 18.49
CA LYS A 68 13.23 -0.43 17.18
C LYS A 68 12.42 0.37 16.15
N HIS A 69 13.10 0.83 15.12
CA HIS A 69 12.48 1.56 14.01
C HIS A 69 11.71 0.60 13.10
N GLU A 70 10.40 0.70 13.09
CA GLU A 70 9.48 -0.13 12.28
C GLU A 70 9.07 0.59 11.00
N GLY A 71 10.05 1.00 10.20
CA GLY A 71 9.88 1.71 8.96
C GLY A 71 11.19 2.27 8.44
N ILE A 72 11.13 3.16 7.48
CA ILE A 72 12.27 3.94 7.02
C ILE A 72 11.94 5.43 7.04
N ASP A 73 12.97 6.26 7.25
CA ASP A 73 12.87 7.71 7.24
C ASP A 73 13.36 8.24 5.88
N ILE A 74 12.46 8.89 5.15
CA ILE A 74 12.71 9.45 3.82
C ILE A 74 12.79 10.96 3.95
N PHE A 75 14.02 11.49 3.91
CA PHE A 75 14.28 12.92 4.08
C PHE A 75 13.92 13.69 2.82
N ALA A 76 13.16 14.77 2.99
CA ALA A 76 12.79 15.72 1.95
C ALA A 76 12.48 17.10 2.55
N ARG A 77 12.35 18.10 1.71
CA ARG A 77 11.97 19.45 2.16
C ARG A 77 10.56 19.42 2.76
N ARG A 78 10.34 20.22 3.81
CA ARG A 78 9.00 20.43 4.36
C ARG A 78 8.04 20.86 3.26
N GLY A 79 6.82 20.30 3.27
CA GLY A 79 5.81 20.59 2.27
C GLY A 79 5.95 19.81 0.98
N THR A 80 6.97 18.94 0.81
CA THR A 80 7.05 18.02 -0.33
C THR A 80 5.87 17.05 -0.30
N PRO A 81 5.17 16.81 -1.43
CA PRO A 81 4.06 15.87 -1.47
C PRO A 81 4.45 14.45 -1.04
N VAL A 82 3.60 13.84 -0.20
CA VAL A 82 3.66 12.44 0.20
C VAL A 82 2.61 11.69 -0.60
N LEU A 83 3.05 10.65 -1.30
CA LEU A 83 2.27 9.89 -2.27
C LEU A 83 1.92 8.51 -1.73
N SER A 84 0.75 8.00 -2.07
CA SER A 84 0.44 6.59 -1.80
C SER A 84 1.34 5.68 -2.61
N SER A 85 1.97 4.70 -1.94
CA SER A 85 2.81 3.70 -2.61
C SER A 85 2.01 2.63 -3.35
N THR A 86 0.70 2.57 -3.13
CA THR A 86 -0.19 1.54 -3.71
C THR A 86 -1.59 2.10 -3.94
N GLU A 87 -2.39 1.41 -4.74
CA GLU A 87 -3.84 1.56 -4.67
C GLU A 87 -4.34 1.09 -3.29
N GLY A 88 -5.51 1.56 -2.85
CA GLY A 88 -6.04 1.09 -1.58
C GLY A 88 -7.22 1.88 -1.05
N ILE A 89 -7.48 1.66 0.23
CA ILE A 89 -8.46 2.42 1.02
C ILE A 89 -7.73 3.16 2.13
N VAL A 90 -7.96 4.46 2.24
CA VAL A 90 -7.54 5.23 3.41
C VAL A 90 -8.32 4.73 4.62
N THR A 91 -7.64 4.15 5.59
CA THR A 91 -8.29 3.60 6.79
C THR A 91 -8.30 4.57 7.95
N ASN A 92 -7.33 5.50 7.98
CA ASN A 92 -7.26 6.53 9.01
C ASN A 92 -6.56 7.78 8.49
N VAL A 93 -7.07 8.94 8.85
CA VAL A 93 -6.42 10.25 8.76
C VAL A 93 -6.54 10.87 10.16
N GLY A 94 -5.43 11.10 10.83
CA GLY A 94 -5.49 11.53 12.22
C GLY A 94 -4.13 11.81 12.84
N THR A 95 -4.11 11.95 14.15
CA THR A 95 -2.91 12.31 14.91
C THR A 95 -2.65 11.27 16.00
N ASN A 96 -1.37 10.93 16.22
CA ASN A 96 -0.95 10.16 17.39
C ASN A 96 0.34 10.71 18.00
N ARG A 97 0.67 10.26 19.22
CA ARG A 97 1.81 10.77 19.99
C ARG A 97 3.15 10.60 19.25
N LEU A 98 3.37 9.48 18.63
CA LEU A 98 4.63 9.16 17.96
C LEU A 98 4.70 9.72 16.55
N GLY A 99 3.73 9.40 15.71
CA GLY A 99 3.74 9.79 14.31
C GLY A 99 3.35 11.24 14.04
N GLY A 100 2.76 11.94 15.01
CA GLY A 100 2.19 13.27 14.75
C GLY A 100 0.98 13.15 13.83
N LEU A 101 0.94 13.94 12.75
CA LEU A 101 -0.06 13.82 11.70
C LEU A 101 0.24 12.58 10.85
N VAL A 102 -0.74 11.70 10.71
CA VAL A 102 -0.56 10.40 10.07
C VAL A 102 -1.69 10.03 9.12
N VAL A 103 -1.36 9.25 8.10
CA VAL A 103 -2.34 8.59 7.22
C VAL A 103 -2.03 7.10 7.19
N TRP A 104 -3.08 6.27 7.24
CA TRP A 104 -3.02 4.84 7.04
C TRP A 104 -3.78 4.44 5.78
N VAL A 105 -3.19 3.56 4.99
CA VAL A 105 -3.79 3.00 3.77
C VAL A 105 -3.76 1.48 3.86
N LEU A 106 -4.89 0.83 3.62
CA LEU A 106 -4.98 -0.60 3.38
C LEU A 106 -4.76 -0.85 1.88
N GLY A 107 -3.71 -1.58 1.54
CA GLY A 107 -3.31 -1.91 0.19
C GLY A 107 -3.47 -3.38 -0.16
N PRO A 108 -2.92 -3.81 -1.32
CA PRO A 108 -2.93 -5.19 -1.79
C PRO A 108 -2.33 -6.17 -0.80
N GLY A 109 -2.85 -7.40 -0.78
CA GLY A 109 -2.43 -8.45 0.15
C GLY A 109 -2.77 -8.15 1.61
N GLY A 110 -3.67 -7.19 1.87
CA GLY A 110 -4.04 -6.77 3.21
C GLY A 110 -2.95 -5.99 3.95
N GLN A 111 -1.90 -5.55 3.25
CA GLN A 111 -0.84 -4.74 3.84
C GLN A 111 -1.36 -3.36 4.24
N ARG A 112 -0.91 -2.87 5.40
CA ARG A 112 -1.22 -1.53 5.88
C ARG A 112 0.01 -0.66 5.74
N HIS A 113 -0.13 0.46 5.03
CA HIS A 113 0.91 1.43 4.78
C HIS A 113 0.71 2.64 5.70
N TYR A 114 1.76 3.01 6.41
CA TYR A 114 1.78 4.07 7.41
C TYR A 114 2.64 5.23 6.96
N TYR A 115 2.04 6.40 6.92
CA TYR A 115 2.68 7.65 6.52
C TYR A 115 2.61 8.62 7.70
N ALA A 116 3.76 8.97 8.28
CA ALA A 116 3.82 9.75 9.52
C ALA A 116 4.74 10.97 9.43
N HIS A 117 4.70 11.81 10.46
CA HIS A 117 5.38 13.08 10.60
C HIS A 117 4.96 14.13 9.59
N LEU A 118 3.73 14.01 9.06
CA LEU A 118 3.21 14.94 8.06
C LEU A 118 3.13 16.38 8.62
N ASP A 119 3.22 17.36 7.73
CA ASP A 119 3.00 18.78 8.02
C ASP A 119 1.52 19.15 7.87
N GLY A 120 0.82 18.44 7.00
CA GLY A 120 -0.61 18.58 6.73
C GLY A 120 -1.12 17.44 5.86
N TYR A 121 -2.43 17.30 5.81
CA TYR A 121 -3.12 16.35 4.93
C TYR A 121 -3.47 17.00 3.60
N SER A 122 -3.63 16.18 2.56
CA SER A 122 -4.38 16.57 1.36
C SER A 122 -5.89 16.42 1.61
N ASP A 123 -6.69 16.39 0.54
CA ASP A 123 -8.14 16.17 0.58
C ASP A 123 -8.56 14.70 0.79
N VAL A 124 -7.73 13.89 1.46
CA VAL A 124 -8.02 12.48 1.74
C VAL A 124 -8.81 12.31 3.04
N GLN A 125 -9.71 11.32 3.05
CA GLN A 125 -10.57 11.00 4.18
C GLN A 125 -10.64 9.48 4.38
N ALA A 126 -10.88 9.05 5.61
CA ALA A 126 -11.09 7.64 5.92
C ALA A 126 -12.27 7.06 5.10
N GLY A 127 -12.05 5.90 4.52
CA GLY A 127 -12.96 5.22 3.61
C GLY A 127 -12.81 5.60 2.14
N MET A 128 -11.99 6.59 1.79
CA MET A 128 -11.71 6.96 0.40
C MET A 128 -10.89 5.88 -0.29
N ARG A 129 -11.29 5.47 -1.50
CA ARG A 129 -10.46 4.68 -2.41
C ARG A 129 -9.43 5.61 -3.07
N ILE A 130 -8.22 5.12 -3.20
CA ILE A 130 -7.11 5.86 -3.80
C ILE A 130 -6.30 4.97 -4.74
N GLU A 131 -5.66 5.59 -5.70
CA GLU A 131 -4.69 4.96 -6.58
C GLU A 131 -3.26 5.18 -6.08
N ALA A 132 -2.32 4.38 -6.55
CA ALA A 132 -0.90 4.64 -6.35
C ALA A 132 -0.55 6.03 -6.91
N GLY A 133 0.29 6.79 -6.19
CA GLY A 133 0.65 8.16 -6.57
C GLY A 133 -0.33 9.24 -6.09
N ARG A 134 -1.47 8.89 -5.49
CA ARG A 134 -2.36 9.89 -4.88
C ARG A 134 -1.64 10.64 -3.77
N VAL A 135 -1.71 11.96 -3.76
CA VAL A 135 -1.17 12.78 -2.66
C VAL A 135 -1.99 12.53 -1.40
N LEU A 136 -1.32 12.15 -0.32
CA LEU A 136 -1.91 11.88 1.00
C LEU A 136 -1.75 13.05 1.96
N GLY A 137 -0.67 13.80 1.80
CA GLY A 137 -0.29 14.93 2.63
C GLY A 137 1.09 15.44 2.26
N TYR A 138 1.77 16.09 3.18
CA TYR A 138 3.01 16.78 2.91
C TYR A 138 4.06 16.46 3.98
N VAL A 139 5.33 16.35 3.59
CA VAL A 139 6.46 16.07 4.48
C VAL A 139 6.56 17.12 5.56
N GLY A 140 6.66 16.68 6.79
CA GLY A 140 6.84 17.52 7.96
C GLY A 140 7.85 16.94 8.97
N ASN A 141 7.62 17.22 10.24
CA ASN A 141 8.35 16.64 11.38
C ASN A 141 7.49 16.68 12.65
N THR A 142 6.19 16.40 12.51
CA THR A 142 5.26 16.36 13.65
C THR A 142 5.47 15.13 14.53
N GLY A 143 4.80 15.07 15.67
CA GLY A 143 4.96 13.97 16.63
C GLY A 143 6.32 13.98 17.32
N ASN A 144 6.94 12.81 17.45
CA ASN A 144 8.26 12.67 18.07
C ASN A 144 9.44 13.09 17.17
N ALA A 145 9.15 13.45 15.91
CA ALA A 145 10.13 14.01 14.97
C ALA A 145 10.35 15.54 15.16
N LYS A 146 9.65 16.18 16.10
CA LYS A 146 9.86 17.60 16.40
C LYS A 146 11.34 17.89 16.70
N GLY A 147 11.89 18.94 16.05
CA GLY A 147 13.29 19.32 16.20
C GLY A 147 14.28 18.53 15.34
N THR A 148 13.82 17.53 14.60
CA THR A 148 14.65 16.82 13.60
C THR A 148 14.46 17.42 12.20
N PRO A 149 15.36 17.16 11.24
CA PRO A 149 15.13 17.51 9.84
C PRO A 149 13.82 16.89 9.32
N PRO A 150 13.05 17.62 8.47
CA PRO A 150 11.82 17.11 7.91
C PRO A 150 12.02 15.80 7.13
N HIS A 151 11.13 14.82 7.36
CA HIS A 151 11.15 13.52 6.71
C HIS A 151 9.77 12.87 6.78
N LEU A 152 9.51 11.97 5.87
CA LEU A 152 8.42 11.00 5.98
C LEU A 152 8.95 9.78 6.73
N HIS A 153 8.32 9.38 7.83
CA HIS A 153 8.42 8.02 8.33
C HIS A 153 7.43 7.16 7.58
N TYR A 154 7.93 6.14 6.86
CA TYR A 154 7.12 5.21 6.09
C TYR A 154 7.26 3.79 6.63
N GLY A 155 6.14 3.21 7.09
CA GLY A 155 6.05 1.85 7.60
C GLY A 155 5.11 1.00 6.75
N VAL A 156 5.39 -0.30 6.67
CA VAL A 156 4.52 -1.31 6.07
C VAL A 156 4.28 -2.41 7.10
N TYR A 157 3.03 -2.80 7.25
CA TYR A 157 2.62 -3.80 8.24
C TYR A 157 1.75 -4.86 7.56
N ASP A 158 1.97 -6.11 7.92
CA ASP A 158 1.09 -7.22 7.57
C ASP A 158 0.42 -7.82 8.81
N THR A 159 -0.10 -9.03 8.70
CA THR A 159 -0.76 -9.74 9.82
C THR A 159 0.23 -10.15 10.92
N GLU A 160 1.51 -10.25 10.62
CA GLU A 160 2.57 -10.66 11.55
C GLU A 160 3.26 -9.46 12.21
N GLY A 161 3.02 -8.27 11.71
CA GLY A 161 3.56 -7.01 12.24
C GLY A 161 4.24 -6.14 11.20
N ALA A 162 5.21 -5.34 11.65
CA ALA A 162 5.97 -4.45 10.76
C ALA A 162 6.96 -5.25 9.89
N ILE A 163 7.04 -4.91 8.63
CA ILE A 163 8.02 -5.46 7.68
C ILE A 163 8.94 -4.35 7.17
N ASN A 164 10.19 -4.71 6.83
CA ASN A 164 11.15 -3.74 6.30
C ASN A 164 10.71 -3.25 4.91
N PRO A 165 10.34 -1.96 4.74
CA PRO A 165 9.92 -1.44 3.45
C PRO A 165 11.09 -1.15 2.51
N TYR A 166 12.32 -1.08 3.02
CA TYR A 166 13.48 -0.68 2.22
C TYR A 166 13.74 -1.58 1.00
N PRO A 167 13.74 -2.92 1.11
CA PRO A 167 13.89 -3.79 -0.06
C PRO A 167 12.79 -3.57 -1.10
N LEU A 168 11.54 -3.36 -0.68
CA LEU A 168 10.40 -3.13 -1.58
C LEU A 168 10.55 -1.82 -2.36
N LEU A 169 11.06 -0.77 -1.71
CA LEU A 169 11.29 0.54 -2.33
C LEU A 169 12.56 0.57 -3.19
N LYS A 170 13.47 -0.40 -3.02
CA LYS A 170 14.69 -0.55 -3.84
C LYS A 170 14.50 -1.48 -5.03
N ALA A 171 13.46 -2.32 -4.99
CA ALA A 171 13.15 -3.22 -6.10
C ALA A 171 12.74 -2.44 -7.35
N ASP A 172 13.09 -2.97 -8.51
CA ASP A 172 12.67 -2.42 -9.79
C ASP A 172 11.23 -2.86 -10.09
N PRO A 173 10.27 -1.94 -10.21
CA PRO A 173 8.88 -2.30 -10.54
C PRO A 173 8.77 -3.04 -11.89
N SER A 174 9.66 -2.80 -12.82
CA SER A 174 9.66 -3.45 -14.14
C SER A 174 10.09 -4.92 -14.10
N ALA A 175 10.86 -5.31 -13.09
CA ALA A 175 11.31 -6.70 -12.91
C ALA A 175 10.18 -7.62 -12.41
N VAL A 176 9.12 -7.07 -11.82
CA VAL A 176 8.00 -7.84 -11.22
C VAL A 176 6.94 -8.23 -12.25
N THR A 177 6.89 -7.56 -13.40
CA THR A 177 5.91 -7.82 -14.47
C THR A 177 6.33 -8.89 -15.47
N ALA A 178 7.54 -9.44 -15.36
CA ALA A 178 7.95 -10.58 -16.20
C ALA A 178 7.33 -11.87 -15.65
N PRO A 179 6.41 -12.55 -16.37
CA PRO A 179 6.01 -13.89 -15.98
C PRO A 179 7.27 -14.76 -15.99
N THR A 180 7.55 -15.43 -14.88
CA THR A 180 8.57 -16.48 -14.84
C THR A 180 8.08 -17.58 -15.77
N VAL A 181 8.46 -17.51 -17.04
CA VAL A 181 8.40 -18.65 -17.95
C VAL A 181 9.42 -19.62 -17.41
N ALA A 182 8.95 -20.61 -16.68
CA ALA A 182 9.78 -21.76 -16.29
C ALA A 182 10.42 -22.28 -17.57
N ALA A 183 11.73 -22.12 -17.67
CA ALA A 183 12.53 -22.73 -18.72
C ALA A 183 12.43 -24.24 -18.53
N GLU A 184 11.43 -24.85 -19.20
CA GLU A 184 11.33 -26.28 -19.35
C GLU A 184 12.52 -26.69 -20.20
N SER A 185 13.56 -27.17 -19.51
CA SER A 185 14.76 -27.68 -20.13
C SER A 185 14.37 -28.89 -21.02
N HIS A 186 14.20 -28.62 -22.30
CA HIS A 186 14.08 -29.67 -23.31
C HIS A 186 15.43 -30.40 -23.35
N ARG A 187 15.49 -31.55 -22.70
CA ARG A 187 16.61 -32.50 -22.75
C ARG A 187 16.51 -33.21 -24.11
N PRO A 188 17.44 -33.02 -25.06
CA PRO A 188 17.43 -33.84 -26.25
C PRO A 188 17.78 -35.26 -25.90
N THR A 189 16.84 -36.16 -26.07
CA THR A 189 17.06 -37.61 -26.02
C THR A 189 17.94 -37.97 -27.21
N GLY A 190 19.14 -38.40 -26.89
CA GLY A 190 20.06 -38.96 -27.85
C GLY A 190 19.51 -40.24 -28.48
N SER A 191 19.56 -40.32 -29.80
CA SER A 191 19.39 -41.56 -30.52
C SER A 191 20.60 -41.85 -31.38
N GLY A 192 21.14 -43.05 -31.14
CA GLY A 192 21.59 -43.92 -32.23
C GLY A 192 22.93 -43.66 -32.89
N ARG A 193 23.94 -44.36 -32.42
CA ARG A 193 25.01 -44.81 -33.28
C ARG A 193 24.49 -45.86 -34.27
N PRO A 194 24.93 -45.93 -35.48
CA PRO A 194 25.22 -47.18 -36.18
C PRO A 194 26.72 -47.42 -36.35
N SER A 195 27.11 -48.63 -35.99
CA SER A 195 28.36 -49.28 -36.32
C SER A 195 28.45 -49.59 -37.82
N ALA A 196 29.58 -49.38 -38.45
CA ALA A 196 30.08 -50.15 -39.60
C ALA A 196 31.60 -50.03 -39.66
N ALA A 197 32.18 -51.04 -39.53
CA ALA A 197 33.18 -51.94 -40.08
C ALA A 197 33.89 -51.42 -41.34
N ARG A 198 35.13 -51.36 -41.31
CA ARG A 198 36.26 -51.88 -42.04
C ARG A 198 37.52 -51.05 -41.82
#